data_9e70c4ab92fe9662f6df9ec203b4e1a3
#
_entry.id   9e70c4ab92fe9662f6df9ec203b4e1a3
#
_cell.length_a   1.000
_cell.length_b   1.000
_cell.length_c   1.000
_cell.angle_alpha   90.00
_cell.angle_beta   90.00
_cell.angle_gamma   90.00
#
_symmetry.space_group_name_H-M   'P 1'
#
loop_
_entity.id
_entity.type
_entity.pdbx_description
1 polymer ?
#
loop_
_entity_poly.entity_id
_entity_poly.type
_entity_poly.pdbx_seq_one_letter_code
_entity_poly.pdbx_strand_id
1 'polypeptide(L)'
;MPTTVNAFGAHEAGKPLVPVTVERRDLGPHDVKLDILYCGICHSDMNYVDGTFGPLPVSLLVPGHEIVGRVTEIGPAVTRHEVGDLVGIGCMVNSCRACENCQAGQEQYCLRGNTLVFGAPDPAEPGAHTQGGYSEAIVAPEDFIVRVPETLDPAAAAPLLCAGITVYAPLKRFAARPGSKVAVVGLGGLGHLGVKMAKAMGADVTVLSQSGSKREAAKALGADHYAVTGDGSAFTELANTFDIILNTVSAPVSLSDYLGTLRLHGTMVNVGVTTEPMPMEVFALLQNGRSFVGSLFGGIAETQEMLDFAAEHNVTADIELIDAQDINTAYERILASDVRYRFVIDSATFAKPKQA
;
A
#
# COMPACT_ATOMS: atom_id res chain seq x y z
N MET A 1 -31.53 5.77 1.48
CA MET A 1 -31.74 4.84 0.35
C MET A 1 -30.38 4.53 -0.26
N PRO A 2 -30.11 3.26 -0.62
CA PRO A 2 -28.84 2.92 -1.26
C PRO A 2 -28.51 3.86 -2.40
N THR A 3 -27.25 4.21 -2.54
CA THR A 3 -26.79 5.15 -3.57
C THR A 3 -26.08 4.35 -4.67
N THR A 4 -26.58 4.41 -5.91
CA THR A 4 -25.89 3.85 -7.07
C THR A 4 -24.79 4.80 -7.52
N VAL A 5 -23.56 4.28 -7.70
CA VAL A 5 -22.39 5.03 -8.14
C VAL A 5 -21.71 4.35 -9.33
N ASN A 6 -21.07 5.15 -10.18
CA ASN A 6 -20.25 4.63 -11.27
C ASN A 6 -18.94 4.04 -10.71
N ALA A 7 -18.47 3.00 -11.37
CA ALA A 7 -17.26 2.27 -10.96
C ALA A 7 -16.60 1.57 -12.16
N PHE A 8 -15.41 1.03 -11.95
CA PHE A 8 -14.77 0.06 -12.83
C PHE A 8 -14.59 -1.26 -12.08
N GLY A 9 -15.01 -2.36 -12.67
CA GLY A 9 -14.98 -3.68 -12.03
C GLY A 9 -14.71 -4.82 -12.99
N ALA A 10 -14.37 -5.97 -12.43
CA ALA A 10 -14.16 -7.22 -13.15
C ALA A 10 -15.28 -8.22 -12.84
N HIS A 11 -15.80 -8.89 -13.88
CA HIS A 11 -16.75 -9.98 -13.75
C HIS A 11 -16.08 -11.36 -13.82
N GLU A 12 -14.86 -11.42 -14.33
CA GLU A 12 -14.11 -12.67 -14.52
C GLU A 12 -12.62 -12.40 -14.33
N ALA A 13 -11.94 -13.32 -13.65
CA ALA A 13 -10.49 -13.21 -13.43
C ALA A 13 -9.72 -13.19 -14.78
N GLY A 14 -8.72 -12.33 -14.85
CA GLY A 14 -7.88 -12.15 -16.04
C GLY A 14 -8.54 -11.37 -17.18
N LYS A 15 -9.74 -10.82 -16.98
CA LYS A 15 -10.38 -9.93 -17.96
C LYS A 15 -10.16 -8.46 -17.61
N PRO A 16 -10.17 -7.57 -18.60
CA PRO A 16 -10.08 -6.13 -18.36
C PRO A 16 -11.19 -5.64 -17.44
N LEU A 17 -10.90 -4.62 -16.65
CA LEU A 17 -11.90 -3.87 -15.91
C LEU A 17 -12.82 -3.14 -16.89
N VAL A 18 -14.12 -3.14 -16.60
CA VAL A 18 -15.15 -2.49 -17.42
C VAL A 18 -15.95 -1.50 -16.59
N PRO A 19 -16.54 -0.47 -17.22
CA PRO A 19 -17.49 0.41 -16.54
C PRO A 19 -18.67 -0.38 -16.00
N VAL A 20 -18.98 -0.17 -14.74
CA VAL A 20 -20.09 -0.80 -14.01
C VAL A 20 -20.75 0.20 -13.09
N THR A 21 -21.86 -0.17 -12.48
CA THR A 21 -22.44 0.54 -11.35
C THR A 21 -22.48 -0.38 -10.14
N VAL A 22 -22.27 0.20 -8.96
CA VAL A 22 -22.43 -0.51 -7.67
C VAL A 22 -23.37 0.26 -6.76
N GLU A 23 -24.09 -0.46 -5.92
CA GLU A 23 -24.89 0.14 -4.86
C GLU A 23 -24.05 0.25 -3.60
N ARG A 24 -24.04 1.43 -3.02
CA ARG A 24 -23.49 1.66 -1.68
C ARG A 24 -24.63 1.59 -0.67
N ARG A 25 -24.42 0.83 0.40
CA ARG A 25 -25.40 0.64 1.46
C ARG A 25 -25.81 1.95 2.13
N ASP A 26 -26.94 1.94 2.81
CA ASP A 26 -27.33 3.04 3.69
C ASP A 26 -26.33 3.18 4.86
N LEU A 27 -26.21 4.40 5.40
CA LEU A 27 -25.36 4.66 6.55
C LEU A 27 -25.92 4.00 7.81
N GLY A 28 -25.11 3.18 8.46
CA GLY A 28 -25.32 2.79 9.84
C GLY A 28 -24.99 3.94 10.80
N PRO A 29 -25.26 3.78 12.11
CA PRO A 29 -25.04 4.85 13.10
C PRO A 29 -23.60 5.38 13.17
N HIS A 30 -22.61 4.54 12.96
CA HIS A 30 -21.18 4.86 13.00
C HIS A 30 -20.51 4.91 11.63
N ASP A 31 -21.27 4.98 10.56
CA ASP A 31 -20.74 5.02 9.22
C ASP A 31 -20.52 6.44 8.72
N VAL A 32 -19.55 6.56 7.85
CA VAL A 32 -19.22 7.77 7.12
C VAL A 32 -19.28 7.45 5.63
N LYS A 33 -19.95 8.31 4.87
CA LYS A 33 -19.91 8.28 3.40
C LYS A 33 -18.95 9.34 2.91
N LEU A 34 -18.10 8.96 1.98
CA LEU A 34 -17.23 9.89 1.28
C LEU A 34 -17.45 9.83 -0.22
N ASP A 35 -17.38 11.00 -0.85
CA ASP A 35 -17.12 11.10 -2.26
C ASP A 35 -15.62 10.92 -2.47
N ILE A 36 -15.25 9.96 -3.32
CA ILE A 36 -13.86 9.64 -3.61
C ILE A 36 -13.32 10.69 -4.56
N LEU A 37 -12.20 11.32 -4.20
CA LEU A 37 -11.48 12.25 -5.05
C LEU A 37 -10.44 11.49 -5.89
N TYR A 38 -9.68 10.63 -5.23
CA TYR A 38 -8.56 9.91 -5.84
C TYR A 38 -8.48 8.48 -5.31
N CYS A 39 -8.10 7.55 -6.19
CA CYS A 39 -7.75 6.19 -5.80
C CYS A 39 -6.45 5.75 -6.47
N GLY A 40 -5.46 5.36 -5.69
CA GLY A 40 -4.22 4.82 -6.21
C GLY A 40 -4.37 3.42 -6.79
N ILE A 41 -3.50 3.06 -7.73
CA ILE A 41 -3.40 1.71 -8.31
C ILE A 41 -2.25 0.96 -7.65
N CYS A 42 -2.55 -0.17 -7.04
CA CYS A 42 -1.57 -1.07 -6.43
C CYS A 42 -1.45 -2.37 -7.23
N HIS A 43 -0.28 -3.00 -7.17
CA HIS A 43 -0.08 -4.33 -7.75
C HIS A 43 -1.02 -5.38 -7.13
N SER A 44 -1.41 -5.19 -5.87
CA SER A 44 -2.39 -6.08 -5.22
C SER A 44 -3.77 -6.02 -5.86
N ASP A 45 -4.24 -4.85 -6.33
CA ASP A 45 -5.50 -4.75 -7.07
C ASP A 45 -5.45 -5.64 -8.32
N MET A 46 -4.32 -5.60 -9.05
CA MET A 46 -4.10 -6.41 -10.24
C MET A 46 -4.09 -7.89 -9.92
N ASN A 47 -3.39 -8.32 -8.86
CA ASN A 47 -3.29 -9.72 -8.45
C ASN A 47 -4.64 -10.32 -8.03
N TYR A 48 -5.57 -9.51 -7.52
CA TYR A 48 -6.96 -9.94 -7.30
C TYR A 48 -7.73 -10.06 -8.60
N VAL A 49 -7.58 -9.07 -9.50
CA VAL A 49 -8.33 -9.03 -10.77
C VAL A 49 -7.85 -10.10 -11.74
N ASP A 50 -6.55 -10.39 -11.82
CA ASP A 50 -5.99 -11.38 -12.74
C ASP A 50 -6.08 -12.83 -12.23
N GLY A 51 -6.45 -13.02 -10.95
CA GLY A 51 -6.57 -14.32 -10.32
C GLY A 51 -5.27 -14.88 -9.74
N THR A 52 -4.20 -14.11 -9.66
CA THR A 52 -2.94 -14.51 -9.00
C THR A 52 -3.17 -14.91 -7.54
N PHE A 53 -4.09 -14.22 -6.84
CA PHE A 53 -4.48 -14.56 -5.46
C PHE A 53 -5.66 -15.54 -5.38
N GLY A 54 -6.04 -16.16 -6.47
CA GLY A 54 -7.17 -17.09 -6.58
C GLY A 54 -8.32 -16.54 -7.43
N PRO A 55 -9.42 -17.31 -7.56
CA PRO A 55 -10.58 -16.87 -8.33
C PRO A 55 -11.18 -15.59 -7.72
N LEU A 56 -11.91 -14.82 -8.53
CA LEU A 56 -12.65 -13.67 -7.99
C LEU A 56 -13.56 -14.13 -6.85
N PRO A 57 -13.52 -13.44 -5.69
CA PRO A 57 -14.35 -13.82 -4.54
C PRO A 57 -15.85 -13.58 -4.77
N VAL A 58 -16.19 -12.79 -5.78
CA VAL A 58 -17.55 -12.35 -6.10
C VAL A 58 -17.77 -12.26 -7.61
N SER A 59 -19.03 -12.24 -8.06
CA SER A 59 -19.41 -12.13 -9.48
C SER A 59 -19.11 -10.77 -10.13
N LEU A 60 -18.94 -9.73 -9.30
CA LEU A 60 -18.49 -8.41 -9.68
C LEU A 60 -17.53 -7.91 -8.61
N LEU A 61 -16.28 -7.68 -8.95
CA LEU A 61 -15.25 -7.13 -8.08
C LEU A 61 -14.87 -5.73 -8.54
N VAL A 62 -15.10 -4.72 -7.69
CA VAL A 62 -14.54 -3.36 -7.84
C VAL A 62 -13.33 -3.24 -6.92
N PRO A 63 -12.09 -3.17 -7.45
CA PRO A 63 -10.88 -3.05 -6.65
C PRO A 63 -10.64 -1.61 -6.15
N GLY A 64 -9.46 -1.36 -5.60
CA GLY A 64 -9.02 -0.05 -5.11
C GLY A 64 -9.02 0.04 -3.59
N HIS A 65 -7.82 0.21 -3.01
CA HIS A 65 -7.60 0.25 -1.56
C HIS A 65 -6.64 1.38 -1.13
N GLU A 66 -6.54 2.40 -1.96
CA GLU A 66 -5.73 3.60 -1.72
C GLU A 66 -6.62 4.82 -1.94
N ILE A 67 -7.61 5.02 -1.06
CA ILE A 67 -8.74 5.92 -1.28
C ILE A 67 -8.56 7.21 -0.51
N VAL A 68 -8.60 8.36 -1.20
CA VAL A 68 -8.72 9.68 -0.59
C VAL A 68 -10.00 10.33 -1.07
N GLY A 69 -10.79 10.88 -0.13
CA GLY A 69 -12.08 11.50 -0.44
C GLY A 69 -12.50 12.53 0.59
N ARG A 70 -13.64 13.15 0.33
CA ARG A 70 -14.28 14.08 1.27
C ARG A 70 -15.53 13.47 1.87
N VAL A 71 -15.69 13.67 3.16
CA VAL A 71 -16.90 13.25 3.90
C VAL A 71 -18.09 14.05 3.40
N THR A 72 -19.13 13.34 2.95
CA THR A 72 -20.38 13.96 2.47
C THR A 72 -21.57 13.70 3.38
N GLU A 73 -21.59 12.56 4.06
CA GLU A 73 -22.65 12.20 5.02
C GLU A 73 -22.03 11.43 6.20
N ILE A 74 -22.61 11.60 7.39
CA ILE A 74 -22.20 10.87 8.59
C ILE A 74 -23.42 10.27 9.31
N GLY A 75 -23.26 9.10 9.90
CA GLY A 75 -24.24 8.48 10.76
C GLY A 75 -24.40 9.24 12.09
N PRO A 76 -25.57 9.10 12.77
CA PRO A 76 -25.89 9.92 13.95
C PRO A 76 -25.01 9.68 15.19
N ALA A 77 -24.22 8.61 15.21
CA ALA A 77 -23.31 8.29 16.30
C ALA A 77 -21.82 8.49 15.93
N VAL A 78 -21.53 9.02 14.73
CA VAL A 78 -20.17 9.38 14.32
C VAL A 78 -19.66 10.54 15.17
N THR A 79 -18.41 10.42 15.64
CA THR A 79 -17.79 11.41 16.54
C THR A 79 -16.40 11.86 16.09
N ARG A 80 -15.78 11.15 15.16
CA ARG A 80 -14.38 11.37 14.76
C ARG A 80 -14.24 12.23 13.50
N HIS A 81 -15.31 12.34 12.72
CA HIS A 81 -15.31 13.00 11.43
C HIS A 81 -16.50 13.94 11.26
N GLU A 82 -16.32 14.97 10.45
CA GLU A 82 -17.35 15.94 10.09
C GLU A 82 -17.51 16.00 8.56
N VAL A 83 -18.69 16.45 8.11
CA VAL A 83 -18.92 16.68 6.66
C VAL A 83 -17.94 17.73 6.16
N GLY A 84 -17.24 17.42 5.07
CA GLY A 84 -16.20 18.25 4.47
C GLY A 84 -14.77 17.83 4.81
N ASP A 85 -14.55 16.97 5.83
CA ASP A 85 -13.22 16.46 6.18
C ASP A 85 -12.58 15.76 5.00
N LEU A 86 -11.27 15.99 4.80
CA LEU A 86 -10.43 15.22 3.87
C LEU A 86 -9.94 13.97 4.60
N VAL A 87 -10.32 12.81 4.07
CA VAL A 87 -10.10 11.52 4.74
C VAL A 87 -9.58 10.46 3.77
N GLY A 88 -9.06 9.36 4.34
CA GLY A 88 -8.58 8.24 3.57
C GLY A 88 -9.04 6.90 4.11
N ILE A 89 -9.14 5.91 3.22
CA ILE A 89 -9.38 4.50 3.53
C ILE A 89 -8.29 3.68 2.85
N GLY A 90 -7.61 2.85 3.64
CA GLY A 90 -6.56 1.94 3.16
C GLY A 90 -7.08 0.54 2.86
N CYS A 91 -6.27 -0.47 3.18
CA CYS A 91 -6.50 -1.86 2.79
C CYS A 91 -7.69 -2.52 3.47
N MET A 92 -8.14 -2.04 4.64
CA MET A 92 -9.21 -2.67 5.43
C MET A 92 -10.27 -1.68 5.89
N VAL A 93 -11.50 -2.17 6.04
CA VAL A 93 -12.67 -1.40 6.48
C VAL A 93 -13.33 -1.95 7.75
N ASN A 94 -12.89 -3.10 8.25
CA ASN A 94 -13.38 -3.64 9.52
C ASN A 94 -12.43 -4.68 10.12
N SER A 95 -12.62 -4.96 11.42
CA SER A 95 -12.01 -6.04 12.18
C SER A 95 -12.92 -6.41 13.35
N CYS A 96 -12.55 -7.42 14.15
CA CYS A 96 -13.36 -7.77 15.32
C CYS A 96 -13.28 -6.75 16.48
N ARG A 97 -12.30 -5.86 16.50
CA ARG A 97 -12.03 -4.80 17.49
C ARG A 97 -11.86 -5.27 18.94
N ALA A 98 -12.00 -6.57 19.19
CA ALA A 98 -12.07 -7.15 20.55
C ALA A 98 -10.94 -8.14 20.87
N CYS A 99 -10.24 -8.68 19.88
CA CYS A 99 -9.10 -9.58 20.14
C CYS A 99 -7.86 -8.78 20.57
N GLU A 100 -6.89 -9.45 21.16
CA GLU A 100 -5.66 -8.82 21.65
C GLU A 100 -4.92 -8.02 20.58
N ASN A 101 -4.87 -8.52 19.35
CA ASN A 101 -4.21 -7.81 18.26
C ASN A 101 -4.94 -6.50 17.90
N CYS A 102 -6.29 -6.51 17.81
CA CYS A 102 -7.06 -5.30 17.56
C CYS A 102 -6.92 -4.29 18.71
N GLN A 103 -6.95 -4.77 19.97
CA GLN A 103 -6.76 -3.91 21.15
C GLN A 103 -5.34 -3.31 21.23
N ALA A 104 -4.37 -3.97 20.60
CA ALA A 104 -3.01 -3.46 20.47
C ALA A 104 -2.81 -2.52 19.25
N GLY A 105 -3.88 -2.14 18.53
CA GLY A 105 -3.80 -1.32 17.31
C GLY A 105 -3.18 -2.06 16.11
N GLN A 106 -3.32 -3.39 16.08
CA GLN A 106 -2.80 -4.26 15.03
C GLN A 106 -3.97 -4.97 14.31
N GLU A 107 -4.94 -4.19 13.86
CA GLU A 107 -6.19 -4.68 13.25
C GLU A 107 -5.93 -5.51 11.99
N GLN A 108 -4.82 -5.23 11.26
CA GLN A 108 -4.38 -6.02 10.10
C GLN A 108 -4.06 -7.48 10.44
N TYR A 109 -3.77 -7.76 11.70
CA TYR A 109 -3.52 -9.11 12.23
C TYR A 109 -4.69 -9.61 13.12
N CYS A 110 -5.91 -9.14 12.88
CA CYS A 110 -7.08 -9.56 13.64
C CYS A 110 -7.21 -11.09 13.69
N LEU A 111 -7.32 -11.67 14.89
CA LEU A 111 -7.40 -13.14 15.07
C LEU A 111 -8.66 -13.77 14.50
N ARG A 112 -9.69 -12.96 14.21
CA ARG A 112 -10.94 -13.39 13.55
C ARG A 112 -10.98 -13.03 12.06
N GLY A 113 -9.88 -12.52 11.50
CA GLY A 113 -9.78 -11.92 10.18
C GLY A 113 -10.17 -10.44 10.19
N ASN A 114 -9.47 -9.63 9.41
CA ASN A 114 -9.89 -8.29 9.06
C ASN A 114 -10.82 -8.33 7.84
N THR A 115 -11.57 -7.26 7.60
CA THR A 115 -12.38 -7.10 6.40
C THR A 115 -11.63 -6.18 5.44
N LEU A 116 -11.20 -6.71 4.32
CA LEU A 116 -10.56 -5.91 3.26
C LEU A 116 -11.58 -4.94 2.65
N VAL A 117 -11.08 -3.84 2.09
CA VAL A 117 -11.92 -2.78 1.51
C VAL A 117 -12.66 -3.24 0.25
N PHE A 118 -12.22 -4.32 -0.39
CA PHE A 118 -12.93 -4.97 -1.49
C PHE A 118 -12.83 -6.49 -1.43
N GLY A 119 -13.84 -7.17 -1.98
CA GLY A 119 -13.87 -8.62 -2.15
C GLY A 119 -14.07 -9.44 -0.88
N ALA A 120 -14.20 -8.83 0.29
CA ALA A 120 -14.48 -9.51 1.55
C ALA A 120 -15.99 -9.54 1.84
N PRO A 121 -16.51 -10.56 2.56
CA PRO A 121 -17.86 -10.50 3.10
C PRO A 121 -18.05 -9.21 3.93
N ASP A 122 -19.12 -8.45 3.64
CA ASP A 122 -19.40 -7.22 4.38
C ASP A 122 -20.14 -7.54 5.68
N PRO A 123 -19.54 -7.32 6.87
CA PRO A 123 -20.22 -7.58 8.14
C PRO A 123 -21.39 -6.63 8.42
N ALA A 124 -21.47 -5.49 7.72
CA ALA A 124 -22.57 -4.55 7.85
C ALA A 124 -23.79 -4.91 6.96
N GLU A 125 -23.59 -5.74 5.93
CA GLU A 125 -24.63 -6.14 4.99
C GLU A 125 -24.53 -7.65 4.68
N PRO A 126 -25.17 -8.52 5.50
CA PRO A 126 -25.08 -9.96 5.32
C PRO A 126 -25.45 -10.43 3.91
N GLY A 127 -24.54 -11.16 3.27
CA GLY A 127 -24.70 -11.64 1.90
C GLY A 127 -24.09 -10.73 0.82
N ALA A 128 -23.73 -9.50 1.17
CA ALA A 128 -22.97 -8.61 0.31
C ALA A 128 -21.45 -8.77 0.52
N HIS A 129 -20.67 -8.17 -0.36
CA HIS A 129 -19.23 -8.09 -0.29
C HIS A 129 -18.79 -6.64 -0.46
N THR A 130 -17.70 -6.30 0.22
CA THR A 130 -17.08 -4.99 0.10
C THR A 130 -16.63 -4.71 -1.33
N GLN A 131 -16.77 -3.45 -1.76
CA GLN A 131 -16.39 -2.97 -3.08
C GLN A 131 -15.50 -1.73 -2.91
N GLY A 132 -14.37 -1.71 -3.62
CA GLY A 132 -13.29 -0.75 -3.41
C GLY A 132 -13.48 0.63 -4.03
N GLY A 133 -12.35 1.32 -4.11
CA GLY A 133 -12.27 2.74 -4.45
C GLY A 133 -12.20 3.06 -5.94
N TYR A 134 -12.23 2.07 -6.85
CA TYR A 134 -12.39 2.37 -8.28
C TYR A 134 -13.85 2.72 -8.57
N SER A 135 -14.35 3.73 -7.85
CA SER A 135 -15.73 4.19 -7.87
C SER A 135 -15.85 5.63 -7.36
N GLU A 136 -17.02 6.23 -7.51
CA GLU A 136 -17.26 7.64 -7.14
C GLU A 136 -17.43 7.86 -5.64
N ALA A 137 -17.93 6.88 -4.88
CA ALA A 137 -18.16 7.02 -3.44
C ALA A 137 -18.01 5.69 -2.71
N ILE A 138 -17.82 5.75 -1.37
CA ILE A 138 -17.76 4.59 -0.49
C ILE A 138 -18.39 4.92 0.87
N VAL A 139 -18.93 3.90 1.54
CA VAL A 139 -19.42 3.95 2.93
C VAL A 139 -18.59 3.01 3.79
N ALA A 140 -18.04 3.51 4.88
CA ALA A 140 -17.23 2.73 5.81
C ALA A 140 -17.44 3.17 7.27
N PRO A 141 -17.17 2.29 8.26
CA PRO A 141 -17.19 2.67 9.67
C PRO A 141 -16.10 3.72 10.00
N GLU A 142 -16.45 4.72 10.82
CA GLU A 142 -15.54 5.79 11.23
C GLU A 142 -14.20 5.31 11.81
N ASP A 143 -14.18 4.13 12.46
CA ASP A 143 -12.97 3.55 13.07
C ASP A 143 -11.92 3.11 12.05
N PHE A 144 -12.28 2.97 10.78
CA PHE A 144 -11.39 2.52 9.68
C PHE A 144 -11.10 3.65 8.69
N ILE A 145 -11.42 4.88 9.05
CA ILE A 145 -11.18 6.08 8.27
C ILE A 145 -10.11 6.91 8.98
N VAL A 146 -9.12 7.39 8.24
CA VAL A 146 -8.05 8.26 8.75
C VAL A 146 -8.18 9.66 8.17
N ARG A 147 -7.74 10.68 8.91
CA ARG A 147 -7.67 12.05 8.39
C ARG A 147 -6.45 12.18 7.49
N VAL A 148 -6.64 12.77 6.33
CA VAL A 148 -5.52 13.16 5.45
C VAL A 148 -5.20 14.62 5.76
N PRO A 149 -3.96 14.95 6.18
CA PRO A 149 -3.57 16.33 6.43
C PRO A 149 -3.75 17.20 5.18
N GLU A 150 -4.40 18.35 5.30
CA GLU A 150 -4.69 19.29 4.19
C GLU A 150 -3.41 19.87 3.54
N THR A 151 -2.25 19.70 4.19
CA THR A 151 -0.94 20.09 3.63
C THR A 151 -0.40 19.11 2.60
N LEU A 152 -0.93 17.90 2.55
CA LEU A 152 -0.58 16.90 1.53
C LEU A 152 -1.44 17.11 0.29
N ASP A 153 -0.84 16.92 -0.89
CA ASP A 153 -1.60 16.77 -2.13
C ASP A 153 -2.46 15.50 -2.03
N PRO A 154 -3.80 15.60 -2.12
CA PRO A 154 -4.69 14.45 -1.95
C PRO A 154 -4.42 13.31 -2.94
N ALA A 155 -4.07 13.62 -4.19
CA ALA A 155 -3.74 12.60 -5.18
C ALA A 155 -2.45 11.87 -4.81
N ALA A 156 -1.40 12.61 -4.41
CA ALA A 156 -0.12 12.02 -4.01
C ALA A 156 -0.18 11.34 -2.61
N ALA A 157 -1.20 11.65 -1.79
CA ALA A 157 -1.45 11.00 -0.51
C ALA A 157 -2.13 9.63 -0.68
N ALA A 158 -2.91 9.40 -1.73
CA ALA A 158 -3.65 8.15 -1.92
C ALA A 158 -2.74 6.89 -1.83
N PRO A 159 -1.58 6.81 -2.50
CA PRO A 159 -0.71 5.65 -2.36
C PRO A 159 -0.08 5.47 -0.97
N LEU A 160 -0.08 6.50 -0.12
CA LEU A 160 0.43 6.39 1.25
C LEU A 160 -0.42 5.41 2.08
N LEU A 161 -1.71 5.28 1.77
CA LEU A 161 -2.66 4.43 2.49
C LEU A 161 -2.44 2.92 2.30
N CYS A 162 -1.59 2.54 1.34
CA CYS A 162 -1.11 1.17 1.16
C CYS A 162 0.41 1.12 1.15
N ALA A 163 1.04 1.64 0.08
CA ALA A 163 2.49 1.56 -0.07
C ALA A 163 3.24 2.36 1.02
N GLY A 164 2.72 3.52 1.42
CA GLY A 164 3.31 4.35 2.48
C GLY A 164 3.33 3.63 3.83
N ILE A 165 2.17 3.17 4.29
CA ILE A 165 2.08 2.47 5.58
C ILE A 165 2.83 1.13 5.55
N THR A 166 2.84 0.42 4.42
CA THR A 166 3.56 -0.86 4.27
C THR A 166 5.07 -0.71 4.45
N VAL A 167 5.65 0.42 4.04
CA VAL A 167 7.09 0.68 4.26
C VAL A 167 7.36 1.39 5.57
N TYR A 168 6.47 2.25 6.05
CA TYR A 168 6.62 3.00 7.30
C TYR A 168 6.60 2.09 8.52
N ALA A 169 5.60 1.21 8.63
CA ALA A 169 5.40 0.33 9.78
C ALA A 169 6.66 -0.49 10.12
N PRO A 170 7.29 -1.24 9.19
CA PRO A 170 8.51 -1.95 9.52
C PRO A 170 9.72 -1.04 9.78
N LEU A 171 9.87 0.08 9.08
CA LEU A 171 10.96 1.01 9.36
C LEU A 171 10.87 1.55 10.78
N LYS A 172 9.67 1.92 11.24
CA LYS A 172 9.41 2.33 12.62
C LYS A 172 9.65 1.18 13.60
N ARG A 173 9.08 0.00 13.34
CA ARG A 173 9.19 -1.19 14.21
C ARG A 173 10.65 -1.58 14.47
N PHE A 174 11.50 -1.50 13.46
CA PHE A 174 12.92 -1.85 13.57
C PHE A 174 13.81 -0.62 13.82
N ALA A 175 13.20 0.51 14.24
CA ALA A 175 13.86 1.69 14.72
C ALA A 175 14.83 2.33 13.71
N ALA A 176 14.40 2.49 12.46
CA ALA A 176 15.09 3.36 11.52
C ALA A 176 15.18 4.78 12.10
N ARG A 177 16.40 5.34 12.20
CA ARG A 177 16.68 6.60 12.91
C ARG A 177 18.01 7.18 12.43
N PRO A 178 18.38 8.40 12.84
CA PRO A 178 19.69 8.96 12.55
C PRO A 178 20.82 7.99 12.92
N GLY A 179 21.71 7.71 11.94
CA GLY A 179 22.80 6.77 12.05
C GLY A 179 22.48 5.30 11.72
N SER A 180 21.21 4.94 11.50
CA SER A 180 20.85 3.61 10.96
C SER A 180 21.23 3.51 9.50
N LYS A 181 21.81 2.38 9.09
CA LYS A 181 22.07 2.04 7.69
C LYS A 181 20.93 1.19 7.17
N VAL A 182 20.12 1.75 6.27
CA VAL A 182 18.94 1.11 5.72
C VAL A 182 19.16 0.81 4.24
N ALA A 183 19.01 -0.46 3.86
CA ALA A 183 18.96 -0.84 2.45
C ALA A 183 17.52 -0.99 1.99
N VAL A 184 17.17 -0.42 0.84
CA VAL A 184 15.89 -0.64 0.14
C VAL A 184 16.16 -1.47 -1.10
N VAL A 185 15.60 -2.68 -1.15
CA VAL A 185 15.74 -3.59 -2.29
C VAL A 185 14.60 -3.35 -3.27
N GLY A 186 14.96 -2.95 -4.49
CA GLY A 186 14.02 -2.55 -5.53
C GLY A 186 13.63 -1.06 -5.45
N LEU A 187 13.38 -0.48 -6.62
CA LEU A 187 12.93 0.91 -6.75
C LEU A 187 11.72 0.95 -7.68
N GLY A 188 10.59 0.60 -7.14
CA GLY A 188 9.27 0.63 -7.74
C GLY A 188 8.27 1.36 -6.85
N GLY A 189 6.97 1.00 -6.95
CA GLY A 189 5.88 1.64 -6.22
C GLY A 189 6.03 1.66 -4.70
N LEU A 190 6.57 0.60 -4.07
CA LEU A 190 6.90 0.58 -2.63
C LEU A 190 8.29 1.18 -2.38
N GLY A 191 9.28 0.78 -3.18
CA GLY A 191 10.68 1.14 -2.92
C GLY A 191 10.93 2.64 -2.94
N HIS A 192 10.27 3.43 -3.81
CA HIS A 192 10.46 4.88 -3.82
C HIS A 192 9.96 5.53 -2.51
N LEU A 193 8.83 5.07 -1.96
CA LEU A 193 8.36 5.52 -0.64
C LEU A 193 9.24 4.98 0.49
N GLY A 194 9.77 3.75 0.37
CA GLY A 194 10.74 3.20 1.32
C GLY A 194 12.00 4.07 1.43
N VAL A 195 12.51 4.57 0.32
CA VAL A 195 13.65 5.52 0.31
C VAL A 195 13.26 6.84 0.98
N LYS A 196 12.16 7.46 0.57
CA LYS A 196 11.70 8.74 1.12
C LYS A 196 11.44 8.66 2.63
N MET A 197 10.73 7.61 3.09
CA MET A 197 10.41 7.42 4.52
C MET A 197 11.66 7.15 5.35
N ALA A 198 12.54 6.26 4.92
CA ALA A 198 13.79 5.98 5.63
C ALA A 198 14.67 7.24 5.71
N LYS A 199 14.73 8.03 4.64
CA LYS A 199 15.46 9.30 4.61
C LYS A 199 14.86 10.33 5.55
N ALA A 200 13.54 10.47 5.58
CA ALA A 200 12.83 11.35 6.52
C ALA A 200 13.05 10.94 7.98
N MET A 201 13.20 9.64 8.27
CA MET A 201 13.59 9.13 9.59
C MET A 201 15.08 9.40 9.94
N GLY A 202 15.87 9.97 9.01
CA GLY A 202 17.28 10.34 9.20
C GLY A 202 18.28 9.21 8.94
N ALA A 203 17.85 8.11 8.34
CA ALA A 203 18.72 6.99 8.01
C ALA A 203 19.72 7.33 6.88
N ASP A 204 20.84 6.59 6.86
CA ASP A 204 21.76 6.49 5.72
C ASP A 204 21.20 5.42 4.77
N VAL A 205 20.68 5.85 3.61
CA VAL A 205 19.85 5.01 2.73
C VAL A 205 20.64 4.54 1.52
N THR A 206 20.71 3.21 1.35
CA THR A 206 21.27 2.55 0.17
C THR A 206 20.16 1.88 -0.64
N VAL A 207 20.06 2.18 -1.93
CA VAL A 207 19.20 1.41 -2.84
C VAL A 207 19.99 0.25 -3.43
N LEU A 208 19.42 -0.96 -3.33
CA LEU A 208 19.95 -2.18 -3.94
C LEU A 208 19.07 -2.56 -5.14
N SER A 209 19.66 -2.61 -6.34
CA SER A 209 18.95 -2.87 -7.59
C SER A 209 19.77 -3.72 -8.54
N GLN A 210 19.11 -4.53 -9.38
CA GLN A 210 19.80 -5.44 -10.33
C GLN A 210 20.64 -4.71 -11.39
N SER A 211 20.29 -3.47 -11.75
CA SER A 211 20.99 -2.69 -12.77
C SER A 211 21.25 -1.26 -12.31
N GLY A 212 22.12 -0.55 -13.03
CA GLY A 212 22.43 0.86 -12.78
C GLY A 212 21.40 1.86 -13.32
N SER A 213 20.38 1.42 -14.03
CA SER A 213 19.44 2.30 -14.76
C SER A 213 18.63 3.26 -13.88
N LYS A 214 18.45 2.94 -12.62
CA LYS A 214 17.64 3.74 -11.66
C LYS A 214 18.50 4.57 -10.68
N ARG A 215 19.81 4.67 -10.90
CA ARG A 215 20.74 5.36 -9.97
C ARG A 215 20.39 6.83 -9.75
N GLU A 216 20.19 7.58 -10.84
CA GLU A 216 19.84 8.99 -10.76
C GLU A 216 18.46 9.20 -10.11
N ALA A 217 17.50 8.33 -10.43
CA ALA A 217 16.19 8.37 -9.80
C ALA A 217 16.28 8.08 -8.28
N ALA A 218 17.07 7.09 -7.85
CA ALA A 218 17.29 6.83 -6.43
C ALA A 218 17.88 8.04 -5.70
N LYS A 219 18.87 8.70 -6.30
CA LYS A 219 19.48 9.91 -5.75
C LYS A 219 18.46 11.05 -5.64
N ALA A 220 17.63 11.25 -6.66
CA ALA A 220 16.58 12.28 -6.64
C ALA A 220 15.54 12.05 -5.52
N LEU A 221 15.27 10.78 -5.17
CA LEU A 221 14.38 10.39 -4.07
C LEU A 221 15.04 10.55 -2.68
N GLY A 222 16.34 10.85 -2.62
CA GLY A 222 17.07 11.06 -1.38
C GLY A 222 17.96 9.91 -0.91
N ALA A 223 18.18 8.87 -1.74
CA ALA A 223 19.14 7.81 -1.41
C ALA A 223 20.57 8.36 -1.36
N ASP A 224 21.30 8.01 -0.31
CA ASP A 224 22.72 8.40 -0.14
C ASP A 224 23.63 7.52 -1.01
N HIS A 225 23.28 6.25 -1.17
CA HIS A 225 24.06 5.26 -1.89
C HIS A 225 23.20 4.42 -2.84
N TYR A 226 23.85 3.83 -3.84
CA TYR A 226 23.24 2.93 -4.79
C TYR A 226 24.22 1.81 -5.18
N ALA A 227 23.82 0.56 -5.02
CA ALA A 227 24.61 -0.60 -5.41
C ALA A 227 23.86 -1.48 -6.42
N VAL A 228 24.61 -1.98 -7.39
CA VAL A 228 24.11 -2.91 -8.41
C VAL A 228 24.34 -4.33 -7.91
N THR A 229 23.27 -5.13 -7.84
CA THR A 229 23.32 -6.50 -7.31
C THR A 229 23.31 -7.57 -8.41
N GLY A 230 23.17 -7.18 -9.68
CA GLY A 230 22.97 -8.12 -10.79
C GLY A 230 24.15 -9.05 -11.08
N ASP A 231 25.38 -8.63 -10.79
CA ASP A 231 26.59 -9.46 -10.93
C ASP A 231 27.08 -10.11 -9.62
N GLY A 232 26.39 -9.83 -8.52
CA GLY A 232 26.69 -10.39 -7.20
C GLY A 232 27.84 -9.71 -6.44
N SER A 233 28.65 -8.85 -7.07
CA SER A 233 29.83 -8.23 -6.43
C SER A 233 29.48 -7.37 -5.23
N ALA A 234 28.34 -6.64 -5.29
CA ALA A 234 27.85 -5.79 -4.23
C ALA A 234 27.61 -6.53 -2.91
N PHE A 235 27.23 -7.81 -2.93
CA PHE A 235 27.01 -8.57 -1.69
C PHE A 235 28.30 -8.80 -0.90
N THR A 236 29.44 -8.92 -1.58
CA THR A 236 30.74 -9.02 -0.92
C THR A 236 31.20 -7.67 -0.40
N GLU A 237 31.04 -6.60 -1.19
CA GLU A 237 31.43 -5.24 -0.80
C GLU A 237 30.64 -4.70 0.38
N LEU A 238 29.33 -5.05 0.44
CA LEU A 238 28.39 -4.60 1.47
C LEU A 238 28.22 -5.62 2.61
N ALA A 239 29.07 -6.64 2.72
CA ALA A 239 29.00 -7.61 3.80
C ALA A 239 28.98 -6.92 5.19
N ASN A 240 28.06 -7.34 6.07
CA ASN A 240 27.91 -6.83 7.45
C ASN A 240 27.72 -5.31 7.54
N THR A 241 26.96 -4.70 6.65
CA THR A 241 26.79 -3.25 6.54
C THR A 241 25.50 -2.74 7.14
N PHE A 242 24.36 -3.38 6.84
CA PHE A 242 23.05 -2.82 7.10
C PHE A 242 22.43 -3.22 8.44
N ASP A 243 21.74 -2.27 9.07
CA ASP A 243 20.84 -2.52 10.21
C ASP A 243 19.54 -3.15 9.76
N ILE A 244 18.97 -2.57 8.70
CA ILE A 244 17.67 -2.91 8.18
C ILE A 244 17.79 -3.07 6.66
N ILE A 245 17.22 -4.15 6.15
CA ILE A 245 16.96 -4.31 4.72
C ILE A 245 15.45 -4.35 4.52
N LEU A 246 14.90 -3.42 3.77
CA LEU A 246 13.51 -3.41 3.36
C LEU A 246 13.39 -4.01 1.96
N ASN A 247 12.90 -5.25 1.85
CA ASN A 247 12.71 -5.91 0.57
C ASN A 247 11.30 -5.60 0.02
N THR A 248 11.27 -4.81 -1.06
CA THR A 248 10.03 -4.40 -1.74
C THR A 248 9.78 -5.13 -3.06
N VAL A 249 10.62 -6.10 -3.40
CA VAL A 249 10.55 -6.84 -4.67
C VAL A 249 9.51 -7.95 -4.57
N SER A 250 8.62 -8.04 -5.55
CA SER A 250 7.58 -9.08 -5.66
C SER A 250 8.00 -10.24 -6.58
N ALA A 251 9.28 -10.59 -6.55
CA ALA A 251 9.87 -11.73 -7.24
C ALA A 251 10.87 -12.43 -6.33
N PRO A 252 11.20 -13.70 -6.58
CA PRO A 252 12.20 -14.40 -5.79
C PRO A 252 13.56 -13.69 -5.81
N VAL A 253 14.16 -13.56 -4.64
CA VAL A 253 15.50 -13.00 -4.44
C VAL A 253 16.38 -14.00 -3.69
N SER A 254 17.69 -13.90 -3.82
CA SER A 254 18.64 -14.71 -3.03
C SER A 254 18.67 -14.21 -1.59
N LEU A 255 17.82 -14.76 -0.72
CA LEU A 255 17.72 -14.35 0.69
C LEU A 255 19.08 -14.44 1.39
N SER A 256 19.87 -15.48 1.13
CA SER A 256 21.17 -15.68 1.78
C SER A 256 22.16 -14.57 1.45
N ASP A 257 22.20 -14.10 0.19
CA ASP A 257 23.09 -13.01 -0.23
C ASP A 257 22.70 -11.70 0.47
N TYR A 258 21.41 -11.34 0.48
CA TYR A 258 20.94 -10.14 1.18
C TYR A 258 21.18 -10.24 2.69
N LEU A 259 20.89 -11.37 3.32
CA LEU A 259 21.16 -11.59 4.74
C LEU A 259 22.66 -11.45 5.04
N GLY A 260 23.55 -11.84 4.11
CA GLY A 260 24.99 -11.66 4.21
C GLY A 260 25.41 -10.19 4.41
N THR A 261 24.61 -9.24 3.91
CA THR A 261 24.90 -7.81 4.03
C THR A 261 24.42 -7.19 5.35
N LEU A 262 23.63 -7.91 6.14
CA LEU A 262 23.21 -7.47 7.48
C LEU A 262 24.35 -7.57 8.49
N ARG A 263 24.51 -6.55 9.30
CA ARG A 263 25.44 -6.54 10.44
C ARG A 263 24.91 -7.34 11.64
N LEU A 264 25.60 -7.30 12.76
CA LEU A 264 25.19 -7.94 14.02
C LEU A 264 23.75 -7.52 14.40
N HIS A 265 22.86 -8.50 14.57
CA HIS A 265 21.43 -8.33 14.90
C HIS A 265 20.62 -7.52 13.85
N GLY A 266 21.16 -7.36 12.65
CA GLY A 266 20.42 -6.71 11.56
C GLY A 266 19.20 -7.52 11.12
N THR A 267 18.19 -6.82 10.58
CA THR A 267 16.90 -7.41 10.20
C THR A 267 16.59 -7.14 8.73
N MET A 268 16.26 -8.20 7.99
CA MET A 268 15.64 -8.08 6.66
C MET A 268 14.13 -8.21 6.81
N VAL A 269 13.41 -7.19 6.36
CA VAL A 269 11.94 -7.17 6.36
C VAL A 269 11.44 -7.36 4.94
N ASN A 270 10.60 -8.37 4.74
CA ASN A 270 9.96 -8.63 3.47
C ASN A 270 8.55 -8.01 3.46
N VAL A 271 8.31 -7.11 2.51
CA VAL A 271 7.01 -6.49 2.23
C VAL A 271 6.54 -6.76 0.79
N GLY A 272 7.43 -7.21 -0.08
CA GLY A 272 7.07 -7.69 -1.43
C GLY A 272 6.39 -9.05 -1.37
N VAL A 273 5.37 -9.25 -2.21
CA VAL A 273 4.62 -10.51 -2.27
C VAL A 273 5.08 -11.30 -3.49
N THR A 274 5.53 -12.54 -3.28
CA THR A 274 5.82 -13.51 -4.34
C THR A 274 5.00 -14.77 -4.12
N THR A 275 4.54 -15.39 -5.20
CA THR A 275 3.87 -16.70 -5.18
C THR A 275 4.85 -17.87 -5.20
N GLU A 276 6.12 -17.60 -5.51
CA GLU A 276 7.17 -18.62 -5.55
C GLU A 276 7.92 -18.70 -4.21
N PRO A 277 8.28 -19.91 -3.75
CA PRO A 277 9.11 -20.08 -2.57
C PRO A 277 10.48 -19.39 -2.73
N MET A 278 10.94 -18.74 -1.68
CA MET A 278 12.30 -18.18 -1.59
C MET A 278 13.15 -19.07 -0.66
N PRO A 279 14.05 -19.90 -1.21
CA PRO A 279 14.93 -20.74 -0.39
C PRO A 279 15.93 -19.88 0.37
N MET A 280 16.27 -20.34 1.59
CA MET A 280 17.22 -19.65 2.47
C MET A 280 18.13 -20.68 3.18
N GLU A 281 19.41 -20.39 3.21
CA GLU A 281 20.34 -21.14 4.03
C GLU A 281 20.23 -20.70 5.50
N VAL A 282 19.84 -21.60 6.39
CA VAL A 282 19.65 -21.29 7.83
C VAL A 282 20.91 -20.67 8.44
N PHE A 283 22.09 -21.09 7.99
CA PHE A 283 23.37 -20.58 8.50
C PHE A 283 23.53 -19.05 8.25
N ALA A 284 22.90 -18.51 7.21
CA ALA A 284 22.89 -17.06 6.95
C ALA A 284 22.21 -16.24 8.09
N LEU A 285 21.26 -16.83 8.81
CA LEU A 285 20.65 -16.25 10.02
C LEU A 285 21.54 -16.42 11.25
N LEU A 286 22.13 -17.62 11.42
CA LEU A 286 22.93 -17.92 12.61
C LEU A 286 24.17 -17.01 12.70
N GLN A 287 24.79 -16.71 11.57
CA GLN A 287 25.86 -15.71 11.51
C GLN A 287 25.32 -14.33 11.92
N ASN A 288 25.97 -13.71 12.89
CA ASN A 288 25.59 -12.38 13.40
C ASN A 288 24.20 -12.27 14.03
N GLY A 289 23.51 -13.39 14.33
CA GLY A 289 22.18 -13.35 14.95
C GLY A 289 21.17 -12.53 14.14
N ARG A 290 21.17 -12.69 12.83
CA ARG A 290 20.33 -11.93 11.89
C ARG A 290 18.89 -12.39 11.95
N SER A 291 17.97 -11.51 11.54
CA SER A 291 16.53 -11.81 11.45
C SER A 291 16.02 -11.67 10.03
N PHE A 292 15.09 -12.56 9.65
CA PHE A 292 14.23 -12.42 8.47
C PHE A 292 12.78 -12.41 8.92
N VAL A 293 12.04 -11.38 8.58
CA VAL A 293 10.67 -11.15 9.07
C VAL A 293 9.76 -10.67 7.95
N GLY A 294 8.45 -10.91 8.09
CA GLY A 294 7.42 -10.32 7.23
C GLY A 294 6.77 -9.11 7.89
N SER A 295 6.20 -8.24 7.06
CA SER A 295 5.30 -7.16 7.49
C SER A 295 4.20 -6.99 6.45
N LEU A 296 2.95 -6.84 6.91
CA LEU A 296 1.84 -6.35 6.11
C LEU A 296 1.81 -4.81 6.18
N PHE A 297 0.69 -4.22 5.75
CA PHE A 297 0.37 -2.83 6.08
C PHE A 297 0.21 -2.64 7.59
N GLY A 298 0.13 -1.41 8.08
CA GLY A 298 -0.03 -1.11 9.52
C GLY A 298 -1.49 -1.10 9.99
N GLY A 299 -1.70 -0.95 11.30
CA GLY A 299 -3.01 -0.71 11.90
C GLY A 299 -3.52 0.71 11.62
N ILE A 300 -4.76 1.00 12.03
CA ILE A 300 -5.40 2.29 11.73
C ILE A 300 -4.69 3.46 12.42
N ALA A 301 -4.36 3.31 13.70
CA ALA A 301 -3.64 4.34 14.44
C ALA A 301 -2.23 4.58 13.86
N GLU A 302 -1.54 3.52 13.44
CA GLU A 302 -0.22 3.62 12.81
C GLU A 302 -0.31 4.25 11.41
N THR A 303 -1.40 4.00 10.68
CA THR A 303 -1.67 4.66 9.39
C THR A 303 -1.90 6.16 9.56
N GLN A 304 -2.63 6.59 10.60
CA GLN A 304 -2.77 8.01 10.92
C GLN A 304 -1.42 8.64 11.27
N GLU A 305 -0.65 8.00 12.14
CA GLU A 305 0.69 8.47 12.50
C GLU A 305 1.61 8.60 11.27
N MET A 306 1.56 7.65 10.35
CA MET A 306 2.32 7.71 9.10
C MET A 306 1.91 8.90 8.23
N LEU A 307 0.62 9.23 8.13
CA LEU A 307 0.16 10.40 7.37
C LEU A 307 0.61 11.71 8.03
N ASP A 308 0.54 11.79 9.37
CA ASP A 308 1.01 12.96 10.11
C ASP A 308 2.54 13.13 9.95
N PHE A 309 3.30 12.05 10.03
CA PHE A 309 4.74 12.04 9.74
C PHE A 309 5.04 12.46 8.29
N ALA A 310 4.27 11.95 7.33
CA ALA A 310 4.44 12.29 5.92
C ALA A 310 4.19 13.80 5.67
N ALA A 311 3.19 14.37 6.33
CA ALA A 311 2.89 15.79 6.26
C ALA A 311 4.00 16.64 6.90
N GLU A 312 4.51 16.26 8.08
CA GLU A 312 5.59 16.97 8.77
C GLU A 312 6.88 16.99 7.94
N HIS A 313 7.18 15.87 7.26
CA HIS A 313 8.42 15.71 6.49
C HIS A 313 8.25 15.92 4.98
N ASN A 314 7.05 16.35 4.54
CA ASN A 314 6.72 16.56 3.12
C ASN A 314 7.01 15.32 2.24
N VAL A 315 6.63 14.13 2.73
CA VAL A 315 6.78 12.87 2.01
C VAL A 315 5.48 12.50 1.33
N THR A 316 5.47 12.46 0.00
CA THR A 316 4.34 12.02 -0.83
C THR A 316 4.81 11.02 -1.88
N ALA A 317 3.87 10.29 -2.49
CA ALA A 317 4.20 9.46 -3.64
C ALA A 317 4.47 10.32 -4.88
N ASP A 318 5.40 9.87 -5.74
CA ASP A 318 5.52 10.41 -7.09
C ASP A 318 4.48 9.71 -7.96
N ILE A 319 3.58 10.48 -8.57
CA ILE A 319 2.40 9.94 -9.23
C ILE A 319 2.26 10.38 -10.68
N GLU A 320 1.55 9.56 -11.45
CA GLU A 320 0.95 9.90 -12.74
C GLU A 320 -0.57 9.85 -12.53
N LEU A 321 -1.25 11.01 -12.67
CA LEU A 321 -2.70 11.08 -12.57
C LEU A 321 -3.31 10.60 -13.89
N ILE A 322 -4.36 9.76 -13.81
CA ILE A 322 -5.03 9.19 -14.97
C ILE A 322 -6.55 9.32 -14.88
N ASP A 323 -7.21 9.32 -16.04
CA ASP A 323 -8.66 9.15 -16.12
C ASP A 323 -9.05 7.68 -15.86
N ALA A 324 -10.25 7.44 -15.32
CA ALA A 324 -10.77 6.10 -15.06
C ALA A 324 -10.79 5.20 -16.31
N GLN A 325 -10.92 5.78 -17.49
CA GLN A 325 -10.92 5.08 -18.77
C GLN A 325 -9.57 4.45 -19.12
N ASP A 326 -8.48 4.92 -18.48
CA ASP A 326 -7.09 4.49 -18.74
C ASP A 326 -6.60 3.41 -17.75
N ILE A 327 -7.46 2.93 -16.83
CA ILE A 327 -7.08 1.95 -15.78
C ILE A 327 -6.41 0.71 -16.39
N ASN A 328 -6.98 0.13 -17.47
CA ASN A 328 -6.41 -1.06 -18.10
C ASN A 328 -5.04 -0.78 -18.73
N THR A 329 -4.87 0.37 -19.37
CA THR A 329 -3.57 0.82 -19.91
C THR A 329 -2.55 1.03 -18.78
N ALA A 330 -2.97 1.60 -17.66
CA ALA A 330 -2.12 1.75 -16.48
C ALA A 330 -1.67 0.37 -15.93
N TYR A 331 -2.55 -0.63 -15.92
CA TYR A 331 -2.20 -2.01 -15.52
C TYR A 331 -1.11 -2.57 -16.44
N GLU A 332 -1.26 -2.45 -17.77
CA GLU A 332 -0.25 -2.90 -18.74
C GLU A 332 1.10 -2.20 -18.50
N ARG A 333 1.10 -0.88 -18.26
CA ARG A 333 2.32 -0.11 -17.99
C ARG A 333 2.98 -0.49 -16.66
N ILE A 334 2.21 -0.81 -15.62
CA ILE A 334 2.75 -1.31 -14.34
C ILE A 334 3.50 -2.64 -14.57
N LEU A 335 2.89 -3.59 -15.29
CA LEU A 335 3.51 -4.87 -15.63
C LEU A 335 4.80 -4.71 -16.45
N ALA A 336 4.82 -3.71 -17.35
CA ALA A 336 6.02 -3.35 -18.12
C ALA A 336 7.05 -2.54 -17.31
N SER A 337 6.80 -2.24 -16.02
CA SER A 337 7.61 -1.34 -15.18
C SER A 337 7.78 0.08 -15.77
N ASP A 338 6.80 0.53 -16.56
CA ASP A 338 6.74 1.83 -17.21
C ASP A 338 5.85 2.81 -16.42
N VAL A 339 6.26 3.13 -15.22
CA VAL A 339 5.63 4.15 -14.36
C VAL A 339 6.64 4.74 -13.36
N ARG A 340 6.49 6.02 -13.00
CA ARG A 340 7.35 6.74 -12.04
C ARG A 340 6.53 7.55 -11.04
N TYR A 341 6.01 6.90 -9.93
CA TYR A 341 6.13 5.48 -9.55
C TYR A 341 4.76 4.84 -9.33
N ARG A 342 3.70 5.66 -9.23
CA ARG A 342 2.34 5.22 -8.93
C ARG A 342 1.35 5.85 -9.90
N PHE A 343 0.37 5.10 -10.36
CA PHE A 343 -0.82 5.67 -10.98
C PHE A 343 -1.86 5.99 -9.93
N VAL A 344 -2.55 7.10 -10.13
CA VAL A 344 -3.69 7.53 -9.31
C VAL A 344 -4.85 7.90 -10.24
N ILE A 345 -6.02 7.37 -9.96
CA ILE A 345 -7.24 7.62 -10.73
C ILE A 345 -7.89 8.90 -10.20
N ASP A 346 -8.21 9.83 -11.10
CA ASP A 346 -9.11 10.95 -10.80
C ASP A 346 -10.56 10.44 -10.83
N SER A 347 -11.19 10.34 -9.68
CA SER A 347 -12.54 9.79 -9.55
C SER A 347 -13.63 10.62 -10.21
N ALA A 348 -13.39 11.91 -10.48
CA ALA A 348 -14.31 12.75 -11.25
C ALA A 348 -14.49 12.27 -12.72
N THR A 349 -13.64 11.36 -13.17
CA THR A 349 -13.67 10.84 -14.54
C THR A 349 -14.50 9.57 -14.70
N PHE A 350 -15.00 8.94 -13.62
CA PHE A 350 -15.84 7.74 -13.70
C PHE A 350 -17.14 8.01 -14.47
N ALA A 351 -17.73 9.18 -14.33
CA ALA A 351 -18.98 9.57 -15.00
C ALA A 351 -18.80 9.93 -16.49
N LYS A 352 -17.55 10.05 -16.99
CA LYS A 352 -17.31 10.45 -18.40
C LYS A 352 -17.48 9.25 -19.33
N PRO A 353 -18.31 9.34 -20.41
CA PRO A 353 -18.31 8.33 -21.45
C PRO A 353 -16.94 8.30 -22.15
N LYS A 354 -16.50 7.12 -22.58
CA LYS A 354 -15.30 6.98 -23.40
C LYS A 354 -15.43 7.90 -24.62
N GLN A 355 -14.52 8.85 -24.77
CA GLN A 355 -14.45 9.62 -26.01
C GLN A 355 -14.07 8.65 -27.14
N ALA A 356 -14.92 8.58 -28.17
CA ALA A 356 -14.78 7.66 -29.32
C ALA A 356 -13.58 8.01 -30.17
#